data_fc77f11ba303caf98dce697711fc9fee
#
_entry.id   fc77f11ba303caf98dce697711fc9fee
#
_cell.length_a   1.000
_cell.length_b   1.000
_cell.length_c   1.000
_cell.angle_alpha   90.00
_cell.angle_beta   90.00
_cell.angle_gamma   90.00
#
_symmetry.space_group_name_H-M   'P 1'
#
loop_
_entity.id
_entity.type
_entity.pdbx_description
1 polymer ?
#
loop_
_entity_poly.entity_id
_entity_poly.type
_entity_poly.pdbx_seq_one_letter_code
_entity_poly.pdbx_strand_id
1 'polypeptide(L)'
;MKKYLLFNFKTNPSNVIQLKQLLKVFQGYSPKITEKFKVALFPPDIYLIESKKNLKAKFILGAQDVFWFNKIQATGEITPLMLNSLGVQYIIIGHSERRRYLEETDEMINWKIKACLNNKLTPVLCVGEQENDKSGLIPNFRTKQEIFEQLNYAFRGIKINPPAGGTNLMIVYEPVWAIGKGVSQDLKASQAIIALIRFWLSRRFGEAIAKHLPILYGGSVNHQNIKEFLSSKDINGVLIGSASTNKIELSKIFKQLTTNN
;
A
#
# COMPACT_ATOMS: atom_id res chain seq x y z
N MET A 1 0.02 -12.65 13.29
CA MET A 1 0.51 -11.29 12.93
C MET A 1 -0.70 -10.40 12.65
N LYS A 2 -0.72 -9.12 13.14
CA LYS A 2 -1.81 -8.19 12.80
C LYS A 2 -1.80 -7.90 11.30
N LYS A 3 -2.98 -7.89 10.67
CA LYS A 3 -3.12 -7.48 9.26
C LYS A 3 -3.02 -5.95 9.10
N TYR A 4 -2.75 -5.51 7.89
CA TYR A 4 -2.55 -4.10 7.55
C TYR A 4 -3.82 -3.50 6.94
N LEU A 5 -4.16 -2.29 7.38
CA LEU A 5 -5.16 -1.42 6.75
C LEU A 5 -4.44 -0.15 6.33
N LEU A 6 -4.20 0.02 5.05
CA LEU A 6 -3.52 1.17 4.47
C LEU A 6 -4.57 2.04 3.76
N PHE A 7 -4.66 3.32 4.11
CA PHE A 7 -5.64 4.26 3.59
C PHE A 7 -4.96 5.32 2.75
N ASN A 8 -5.02 5.16 1.42
CA ASN A 8 -4.48 6.12 0.45
C ASN A 8 -5.53 7.18 0.14
N PHE A 9 -5.32 8.41 0.62
CA PHE A 9 -6.24 9.54 0.41
C PHE A 9 -6.16 10.11 -1.01
N LYS A 10 -5.13 9.74 -1.77
CA LYS A 10 -4.86 10.29 -3.11
C LYS A 10 -4.85 11.82 -3.07
N THR A 11 -5.53 12.47 -3.97
CA THR A 11 -5.63 13.95 -4.04
C THR A 11 -6.75 14.53 -3.16
N ASN A 12 -7.20 13.80 -2.15
CA ASN A 12 -8.25 14.22 -1.23
C ASN A 12 -7.72 14.32 0.22
N PRO A 13 -8.37 15.11 1.08
CA PRO A 13 -9.42 16.09 0.78
C PRO A 13 -8.84 17.38 0.15
N SER A 14 -9.72 18.26 -0.39
CA SER A 14 -9.31 19.49 -1.06
C SER A 14 -8.90 20.63 -0.11
N ASN A 15 -9.16 20.52 1.19
CA ASN A 15 -8.77 21.52 2.19
C ASN A 15 -8.58 20.93 3.59
N VAL A 16 -7.91 21.71 4.47
CA VAL A 16 -7.57 21.31 5.84
C VAL A 16 -8.80 21.04 6.72
N ILE A 17 -9.91 21.75 6.50
CA ILE A 17 -11.14 21.56 7.29
C ILE A 17 -11.69 20.16 7.04
N GLN A 18 -11.78 19.76 5.77
CA GLN A 18 -12.21 18.43 5.38
C GLN A 18 -11.24 17.36 5.88
N LEU A 19 -9.92 17.62 5.85
CA LEU A 19 -8.94 16.72 6.43
C LEU A 19 -9.22 16.47 7.92
N LYS A 20 -9.38 17.53 8.71
CA LYS A 20 -9.67 17.41 10.14
C LYS A 20 -10.95 16.63 10.42
N GLN A 21 -11.99 16.84 9.61
CA GLN A 21 -13.23 16.07 9.70
C GLN A 21 -13.03 14.59 9.38
N LEU A 22 -12.21 14.27 8.37
CA LEU A 22 -11.87 12.90 8.02
C LEU A 22 -11.07 12.22 9.13
N LEU A 23 -10.04 12.89 9.67
CA LEU A 23 -9.21 12.36 10.76
C LEU A 23 -10.02 12.11 12.05
N LYS A 24 -11.06 12.91 12.32
CA LYS A 24 -12.00 12.65 13.44
C LYS A 24 -12.72 11.31 13.28
N VAL A 25 -13.09 10.90 12.06
CA VAL A 25 -13.70 9.58 11.82
C VAL A 25 -12.72 8.47 12.21
N PHE A 26 -11.46 8.54 11.75
CA PHE A 26 -10.43 7.57 12.15
C PHE A 26 -10.24 7.53 13.67
N GLN A 27 -10.18 8.67 14.32
CA GLN A 27 -10.01 8.77 15.77
C GLN A 27 -11.17 8.14 16.56
N GLY A 28 -12.41 8.28 16.08
CA GLY A 28 -13.59 7.70 16.69
C GLY A 28 -13.54 6.17 16.78
N TYR A 29 -12.89 5.52 15.81
CA TYR A 29 -12.72 4.06 15.79
C TYR A 29 -11.35 3.59 16.30
N SER A 30 -10.44 4.52 16.66
CA SER A 30 -9.04 4.26 16.95
C SER A 30 -8.78 3.09 17.91
N PRO A 31 -9.34 3.01 19.10
CA PRO A 31 -9.00 1.93 20.02
C PRO A 31 -9.26 0.55 19.42
N LYS A 32 -10.50 0.34 18.94
CA LYS A 32 -10.97 -0.96 18.43
C LYS A 32 -10.21 -1.44 17.19
N ILE A 33 -9.89 -0.50 16.28
CA ILE A 33 -9.27 -0.86 14.99
C ILE A 33 -7.77 -1.09 15.14
N THR A 34 -7.07 -0.26 15.91
CA THR A 34 -5.60 -0.38 16.08
C THR A 34 -5.19 -1.51 17.02
N GLU A 35 -6.11 -2.04 17.82
CA GLU A 35 -5.89 -3.28 18.56
C GLU A 35 -5.84 -4.50 17.64
N LYS A 36 -6.69 -4.53 16.61
CA LYS A 36 -6.81 -5.66 15.68
C LYS A 36 -5.86 -5.55 14.49
N PHE A 37 -5.57 -4.33 14.02
CA PHE A 37 -4.86 -4.05 12.76
C PHE A 37 -3.70 -3.07 12.94
N LYS A 38 -2.72 -3.14 12.02
CA LYS A 38 -1.75 -2.07 11.78
C LYS A 38 -2.37 -1.10 10.79
N VAL A 39 -2.64 0.13 11.22
CA VAL A 39 -3.38 1.11 10.43
C VAL A 39 -2.46 2.26 10.03
N ALA A 40 -2.33 2.48 8.72
CA ALA A 40 -1.55 3.58 8.16
C ALA A 40 -2.42 4.49 7.29
N LEU A 41 -2.14 5.80 7.34
CA LEU A 41 -2.83 6.84 6.61
C LEU A 41 -1.84 7.57 5.71
N PHE A 42 -2.19 7.70 4.44
CA PHE A 42 -1.36 8.33 3.41
C PHE A 42 -2.10 9.58 2.88
N PRO A 43 -2.06 10.70 3.62
CA PRO A 43 -2.63 11.96 3.16
C PRO A 43 -1.79 12.54 2.02
N PRO A 44 -2.32 13.52 1.22
CA PRO A 44 -1.48 14.35 0.36
C PRO A 44 -0.34 15.00 1.14
N ASP A 45 0.81 15.17 0.50
CA ASP A 45 2.05 15.65 1.16
C ASP A 45 1.87 17.01 1.84
N ILE A 46 1.08 17.90 1.25
CA ILE A 46 0.70 19.20 1.82
C ILE A 46 0.01 19.07 3.20
N TYR A 47 -0.53 17.90 3.52
CA TYR A 47 -1.26 17.66 4.77
C TYR A 47 -0.52 16.75 5.77
N LEU A 48 0.71 16.35 5.47
CA LEU A 48 1.48 15.47 6.37
C LEU A 48 1.68 16.09 7.76
N ILE A 49 2.07 17.35 7.83
CA ILE A 49 2.29 18.05 9.12
C ILE A 49 0.98 18.14 9.91
N GLU A 50 -0.12 18.54 9.25
CA GLU A 50 -1.42 18.66 9.91
C GLU A 50 -1.95 17.29 10.34
N SER A 51 -1.75 16.26 9.54
CA SER A 51 -2.11 14.88 9.91
C SER A 51 -1.32 14.39 11.11
N LYS A 52 -0.02 14.63 11.16
CA LYS A 52 0.82 14.28 12.32
C LYS A 52 0.32 14.92 13.61
N LYS A 53 -0.03 16.22 13.57
CA LYS A 53 -0.56 16.95 14.74
C LYS A 53 -1.88 16.37 15.26
N ASN A 54 -2.72 15.85 14.35
CA ASN A 54 -4.07 15.39 14.66
C ASN A 54 -4.20 13.86 14.80
N LEU A 55 -3.18 13.09 14.43
CA LEU A 55 -3.23 11.62 14.58
C LEU A 55 -2.79 11.20 15.99
N LYS A 56 -3.54 10.26 16.57
CA LYS A 56 -3.12 9.58 17.81
C LYS A 56 -1.95 8.64 17.51
N ALA A 57 -1.09 8.44 18.49
CA ALA A 57 0.15 7.66 18.39
C ALA A 57 0.03 6.21 17.87
N LYS A 58 -1.18 5.66 17.83
CA LYS A 58 -1.43 4.29 17.32
C LYS A 58 -1.59 4.19 15.80
N PHE A 59 -1.77 5.32 15.11
CA PHE A 59 -1.81 5.35 13.65
C PHE A 59 -0.41 5.58 13.08
N ILE A 60 -0.12 4.89 11.99
CA ILE A 60 1.12 5.06 11.24
C ILE A 60 0.89 6.16 10.20
N LEU A 61 1.79 7.14 10.14
CA LEU A 61 1.80 8.13 9.08
C LEU A 61 2.60 7.60 7.90
N GLY A 62 2.00 7.62 6.72
CA GLY A 62 2.61 7.30 5.45
C GLY A 62 2.61 8.49 4.50
N ALA A 63 3.45 8.46 3.47
CA ALA A 63 3.45 9.39 2.34
C ALA A 63 3.10 8.67 1.05
N GLN A 64 2.54 9.40 0.09
CA GLN A 64 2.06 8.84 -1.18
C GLN A 64 3.14 8.67 -2.23
N ASP A 65 4.30 9.29 -2.01
CA ASP A 65 5.49 9.18 -2.85
C ASP A 65 6.74 9.68 -2.09
N VAL A 66 7.91 9.56 -2.72
CA VAL A 66 9.19 10.09 -2.25
C VAL A 66 10.13 10.31 -3.43
N PHE A 67 11.00 11.30 -3.34
CA PHE A 67 12.11 11.43 -4.25
C PHE A 67 13.26 10.48 -3.89
N TRP A 68 14.07 10.08 -4.87
CA TRP A 68 15.10 9.03 -4.66
C TRP A 68 16.46 9.53 -4.17
N PHE A 69 16.66 10.82 -4.02
CA PHE A 69 17.87 11.40 -3.43
C PHE A 69 17.59 12.13 -2.13
N ASN A 70 18.57 12.08 -1.20
CA ASN A 70 18.51 12.81 0.07
C ASN A 70 18.97 14.25 -0.02
N LYS A 71 20.02 14.49 -0.84
CA LYS A 71 20.68 15.80 -0.97
C LYS A 71 20.78 16.16 -2.45
N ILE A 72 19.81 16.92 -2.92
CA ILE A 72 19.77 17.40 -4.28
C ILE A 72 18.97 18.70 -4.34
N GLN A 73 19.29 19.55 -5.31
CA GLN A 73 18.47 20.71 -5.66
C GLN A 73 17.45 20.27 -6.72
N ALA A 74 16.30 19.81 -6.27
CA ALA A 74 15.17 19.41 -7.12
C ALA A 74 13.92 20.12 -6.64
N THR A 75 13.53 21.16 -7.39
CA THR A 75 12.38 22.00 -7.04
C THR A 75 11.09 21.18 -7.01
N GLY A 76 10.37 21.26 -5.90
CA GLY A 76 9.08 20.58 -5.70
C GLY A 76 9.17 19.18 -5.09
N GLU A 77 10.36 18.58 -4.99
CA GLU A 77 10.53 17.21 -4.54
C GLU A 77 10.63 17.08 -3.01
N ILE A 78 10.10 15.98 -2.49
CA ILE A 78 10.14 15.64 -1.07
C ILE A 78 11.11 14.47 -0.86
N THR A 79 12.17 14.72 -0.09
CA THR A 79 13.23 13.73 0.11
C THR A 79 12.91 12.74 1.24
N PRO A 80 13.54 11.55 1.24
CA PRO A 80 13.39 10.59 2.34
C PRO A 80 13.72 11.18 3.72
N LEU A 81 14.74 12.06 3.80
CA LEU A 81 15.10 12.72 5.06
C LEU A 81 14.00 13.64 5.58
N MET A 82 13.34 14.41 4.70
CA MET A 82 12.21 15.26 5.08
C MET A 82 11.07 14.41 5.65
N LEU A 83 10.70 13.32 4.99
CA LEU A 83 9.65 12.42 5.44
C LEU A 83 10.00 11.74 6.77
N ASN A 84 11.23 11.27 6.91
CA ASN A 84 11.70 10.66 8.16
C ASN A 84 11.65 11.67 9.32
N SER A 85 12.08 12.91 9.11
CA SER A 85 12.04 13.97 10.15
C SER A 85 10.63 14.26 10.65
N LEU A 86 9.62 14.07 9.78
CA LEU A 86 8.20 14.17 10.12
C LEU A 86 7.67 12.91 10.84
N GLY A 87 8.46 11.84 10.96
CA GLY A 87 8.03 10.57 11.53
C GLY A 87 7.12 9.76 10.61
N VAL A 88 7.18 10.01 9.30
CA VAL A 88 6.59 9.12 8.30
C VAL A 88 7.32 7.79 8.35
N GLN A 89 6.57 6.67 8.25
CA GLN A 89 7.14 5.34 8.32
C GLN A 89 6.96 4.55 7.02
N TYR A 90 5.83 4.71 6.33
CA TYR A 90 5.48 3.97 5.12
C TYR A 90 5.40 4.89 3.91
N ILE A 91 5.87 4.42 2.76
CA ILE A 91 5.86 5.18 1.52
C ILE A 91 5.23 4.34 0.42
N ILE A 92 4.14 4.80 -0.20
CA ILE A 92 3.59 4.17 -1.41
C ILE A 92 4.56 4.45 -2.56
N ILE A 93 4.93 3.40 -3.30
CA ILE A 93 5.85 3.49 -4.44
C ILE A 93 5.29 2.72 -5.62
N GLY A 94 5.33 3.30 -6.81
CA GLY A 94 4.91 2.65 -8.04
C GLY A 94 3.40 2.46 -8.17
N HIS A 95 2.59 3.25 -7.45
CA HIS A 95 1.13 3.20 -7.57
C HIS A 95 0.71 3.40 -9.03
N SER A 96 -0.27 2.65 -9.49
CA SER A 96 -0.73 2.64 -10.89
C SER A 96 -1.06 4.02 -11.47
N GLU A 97 -1.60 4.93 -10.66
CA GLU A 97 -1.87 6.31 -11.08
C GLU A 97 -0.58 7.09 -11.37
N ARG A 98 0.51 6.87 -10.64
CA ARG A 98 1.79 7.53 -10.89
C ARG A 98 2.44 7.00 -12.16
N ARG A 99 2.40 5.68 -12.37
CA ARG A 99 2.84 5.06 -13.63
C ARG A 99 2.09 5.63 -14.83
N ARG A 100 0.75 5.76 -14.71
CA ARG A 100 -0.13 6.19 -15.80
C ARG A 100 -0.07 7.68 -16.09
N TYR A 101 -0.10 8.52 -15.06
CA TYR A 101 -0.26 9.98 -15.23
C TYR A 101 1.05 10.76 -15.15
N LEU A 102 2.07 10.21 -14.49
CA LEU A 102 3.34 10.85 -14.25
C LEU A 102 4.50 10.08 -14.88
N GLU A 103 4.21 9.06 -15.68
CA GLU A 103 5.19 8.25 -16.41
C GLU A 103 6.28 7.66 -15.51
N GLU A 104 5.92 7.32 -14.26
CA GLU A 104 6.85 6.77 -13.28
C GLU A 104 7.35 5.41 -13.77
N THR A 105 8.65 5.33 -14.11
CA THR A 105 9.28 4.13 -14.65
C THR A 105 9.66 3.13 -13.56
N ASP A 106 9.86 1.86 -13.94
CA ASP A 106 10.34 0.83 -13.00
C ASP A 106 11.75 1.14 -12.46
N GLU A 107 12.56 1.88 -13.21
CA GLU A 107 13.86 2.34 -12.74
C GLU A 107 13.74 3.39 -11.63
N MET A 108 12.86 4.38 -11.80
CA MET A 108 12.54 5.36 -10.76
C MET A 108 12.01 4.67 -9.50
N ILE A 109 11.16 3.67 -9.66
CA ILE A 109 10.60 2.86 -8.57
C ILE A 109 11.72 2.15 -7.81
N ASN A 110 12.66 1.52 -8.51
CA ASN A 110 13.82 0.89 -7.89
C ASN A 110 14.66 1.89 -7.07
N TRP A 111 14.93 3.08 -7.62
CA TRP A 111 15.66 4.13 -6.90
C TRP A 111 14.91 4.58 -5.64
N LYS A 112 13.60 4.77 -5.72
CA LYS A 112 12.75 5.14 -4.57
C LYS A 112 12.76 4.06 -3.49
N ILE A 113 12.67 2.78 -3.85
CA ILE A 113 12.77 1.67 -2.89
C ILE A 113 14.12 1.71 -2.16
N LYS A 114 15.23 1.84 -2.90
CA LYS A 114 16.58 1.97 -2.31
C LYS A 114 16.69 3.16 -1.37
N ALA A 115 16.15 4.31 -1.79
CA ALA A 115 16.14 5.52 -0.98
C ALA A 115 15.34 5.33 0.33
N CYS A 116 14.18 4.68 0.28
CA CYS A 116 13.41 4.34 1.47
C CYS A 116 14.20 3.43 2.42
N LEU A 117 14.73 2.32 1.91
CA LEU A 117 15.45 1.34 2.73
C LEU A 117 16.69 1.96 3.39
N ASN A 118 17.44 2.78 2.67
CA ASN A 118 18.62 3.48 3.18
C ASN A 118 18.29 4.52 4.27
N ASN A 119 17.03 4.98 4.32
CA ASN A 119 16.55 5.96 5.31
C ASN A 119 15.60 5.36 6.36
N LYS A 120 15.58 4.03 6.51
CA LYS A 120 14.73 3.31 7.48
C LYS A 120 13.22 3.56 7.29
N LEU A 121 12.81 3.94 6.08
CA LEU A 121 11.42 4.01 5.66
C LEU A 121 10.99 2.67 5.09
N THR A 122 9.74 2.30 5.24
CA THR A 122 9.19 1.05 4.70
C THR A 122 8.51 1.33 3.37
N PRO A 123 9.08 0.90 2.23
CA PRO A 123 8.40 1.00 0.94
C PRO A 123 7.19 0.06 0.88
N VAL A 124 6.08 0.57 0.35
CA VAL A 124 4.84 -0.13 0.03
C VAL A 124 4.76 -0.17 -1.49
N LEU A 125 5.38 -1.19 -2.08
CA LEU A 125 5.51 -1.34 -3.54
C LEU A 125 4.19 -1.81 -4.16
N CYS A 126 3.63 -1.03 -5.08
CA CYS A 126 2.48 -1.40 -5.89
C CYS A 126 2.91 -2.08 -7.19
N VAL A 127 2.34 -3.25 -7.46
CA VAL A 127 2.53 -4.02 -8.70
C VAL A 127 1.20 -4.61 -9.15
N GLY A 128 1.02 -4.74 -10.45
CA GLY A 128 -0.18 -5.37 -11.00
C GLY A 128 -0.32 -5.19 -12.50
N GLU A 129 -1.19 -5.99 -13.09
CA GLU A 129 -1.45 -6.02 -14.52
C GLU A 129 -2.40 -4.91 -14.96
N GLN A 130 -2.19 -4.41 -16.20
CA GLN A 130 -3.01 -3.33 -16.79
C GLN A 130 -4.35 -3.86 -17.32
N GLU A 131 -4.37 -5.07 -17.86
CA GLU A 131 -5.55 -5.67 -18.46
C GLU A 131 -6.14 -6.78 -17.58
N ASN A 132 -7.47 -6.90 -17.64
CA ASN A 132 -8.18 -7.96 -16.95
C ASN A 132 -7.81 -9.33 -17.50
N ASP A 133 -7.18 -10.15 -16.68
CA ASP A 133 -6.89 -11.54 -16.96
C ASP A 133 -8.18 -12.39 -16.84
N LYS A 134 -8.75 -12.77 -17.96
CA LYS A 134 -9.97 -13.59 -18.02
C LYS A 134 -9.69 -15.10 -18.00
N SER A 135 -8.43 -15.52 -17.78
CA SER A 135 -8.03 -16.94 -17.80
C SER A 135 -8.49 -17.74 -16.57
N GLY A 136 -9.15 -17.09 -15.61
CA GLY A 136 -9.67 -17.72 -14.40
C GLY A 136 -8.65 -17.80 -13.27
N LEU A 137 -8.50 -18.96 -12.64
CA LEU A 137 -7.65 -19.14 -11.45
C LEU A 137 -6.16 -19.28 -11.75
N ILE A 138 -5.79 -19.50 -13.00
CA ILE A 138 -4.38 -19.62 -13.42
C ILE A 138 -4.05 -18.37 -14.24
N PRO A 139 -3.19 -17.47 -13.70
CA PRO A 139 -2.80 -16.28 -14.44
C PRO A 139 -2.19 -16.63 -15.81
N ASN A 140 -2.62 -15.94 -16.88
CA ASN A 140 -2.09 -16.16 -18.20
C ASN A 140 -0.62 -15.73 -18.34
N PHE A 141 -0.01 -16.05 -19.48
CA PHE A 141 1.41 -15.76 -19.69
C PHE A 141 1.72 -14.25 -19.62
N ARG A 142 0.87 -13.41 -20.20
CA ARG A 142 1.05 -11.94 -20.22
C ARG A 142 1.01 -11.36 -18.80
N THR A 143 0.02 -11.74 -18.00
CA THR A 143 -0.10 -11.32 -16.59
C THR A 143 1.13 -11.73 -15.78
N LYS A 144 1.61 -12.97 -15.94
CA LYS A 144 2.83 -13.45 -15.27
C LYS A 144 4.05 -12.63 -15.67
N GLN A 145 4.23 -12.40 -16.97
CA GLN A 145 5.34 -11.63 -17.50
C GLN A 145 5.33 -10.21 -16.95
N GLU A 146 4.21 -9.50 -17.02
CA GLU A 146 4.07 -8.12 -16.57
C GLU A 146 4.41 -7.97 -15.08
N ILE A 147 3.88 -8.84 -14.22
CA ILE A 147 4.16 -8.82 -12.79
C ILE A 147 5.64 -9.15 -12.51
N PHE A 148 6.20 -10.16 -13.19
CA PHE A 148 7.60 -10.53 -12.98
C PHE A 148 8.56 -9.45 -13.45
N GLU A 149 8.27 -8.77 -14.56
CA GLU A 149 9.07 -7.63 -15.04
C GLU A 149 9.07 -6.50 -14.02
N GLN A 150 7.90 -6.07 -13.54
CA GLN A 150 7.79 -5.05 -12.49
C GLN A 150 8.59 -5.44 -11.23
N LEU A 151 8.48 -6.69 -10.77
CA LEU A 151 9.23 -7.17 -9.61
C LEU A 151 10.74 -7.25 -9.87
N ASN A 152 11.17 -7.74 -11.05
CA ASN A 152 12.58 -7.84 -11.41
C ASN A 152 13.25 -6.46 -11.43
N TYR A 153 12.59 -5.46 -12.01
CA TYR A 153 13.10 -4.09 -12.03
C TYR A 153 13.07 -3.47 -10.63
N ALA A 154 11.94 -3.53 -9.92
CA ALA A 154 11.78 -2.95 -8.61
C ALA A 154 12.83 -3.45 -7.59
N PHE A 155 13.17 -4.74 -7.66
CA PHE A 155 14.14 -5.37 -6.75
C PHE A 155 15.58 -5.48 -7.29
N ARG A 156 15.90 -4.83 -8.40
CA ARG A 156 17.24 -4.87 -8.98
C ARG A 156 18.29 -4.29 -8.02
N GLY A 157 19.27 -5.12 -7.63
CA GLY A 157 20.32 -4.74 -6.69
C GLY A 157 19.88 -4.54 -5.23
N ILE A 158 18.64 -4.92 -4.88
CA ILE A 158 18.15 -4.87 -3.51
C ILE A 158 18.41 -6.22 -2.84
N LYS A 159 18.97 -6.14 -1.63
CA LYS A 159 19.12 -7.27 -0.71
C LYS A 159 18.06 -7.12 0.39
N ILE A 160 17.26 -8.15 0.59
CA ILE A 160 16.34 -8.23 1.73
C ILE A 160 16.96 -9.17 2.75
N ASN A 161 17.32 -8.65 3.89
CA ASN A 161 17.76 -9.50 5.01
C ASN A 161 16.51 -9.92 5.79
N PRO A 162 16.38 -11.21 6.16
CA PRO A 162 15.30 -11.62 7.06
C PRO A 162 15.53 -10.91 8.40
N PRO A 163 14.61 -10.07 8.86
CA PRO A 163 14.82 -9.35 10.10
C PRO A 163 14.40 -10.19 11.29
N ALA A 164 15.06 -9.98 12.40
CA ALA A 164 14.60 -10.40 13.72
C ALA A 164 13.25 -9.77 14.15
N GLY A 165 12.58 -9.02 13.27
CA GLY A 165 11.35 -8.29 13.60
C GLY A 165 10.37 -8.01 12.45
N GLY A 166 10.57 -8.54 11.24
CA GLY A 166 9.70 -8.31 10.08
C GLY A 166 10.45 -7.65 8.90
N THR A 167 9.93 -7.77 7.69
CA THR A 167 10.52 -7.15 6.49
C THR A 167 10.22 -5.65 6.49
N ASN A 168 11.23 -4.82 6.21
CA ASN A 168 11.04 -3.37 6.04
C ASN A 168 10.51 -3.03 4.62
N LEU A 169 9.67 -3.90 4.06
CA LEU A 169 9.06 -3.72 2.75
C LEU A 169 7.73 -4.47 2.70
N MET A 170 6.77 -3.92 1.98
CA MET A 170 5.48 -4.56 1.66
C MET A 170 5.24 -4.50 0.16
N ILE A 171 4.49 -5.48 -0.36
CA ILE A 171 3.99 -5.47 -1.74
C ILE A 171 2.48 -5.31 -1.69
N VAL A 172 1.94 -4.48 -2.58
CA VAL A 172 0.50 -4.35 -2.84
C VAL A 172 0.23 -4.84 -4.24
N TYR A 173 -0.59 -5.86 -4.36
CA TYR A 173 -1.10 -6.29 -5.65
C TYR A 173 -2.28 -5.40 -6.06
N GLU A 174 -2.14 -4.69 -7.16
CA GLU A 174 -3.13 -3.79 -7.74
C GLU A 174 -3.64 -4.32 -9.08
N PRO A 175 -4.83 -4.94 -9.17
CA PRO A 175 -5.47 -5.18 -10.47
C PRO A 175 -5.85 -3.82 -11.10
N VAL A 176 -4.95 -3.24 -11.92
CA VAL A 176 -5.06 -1.84 -12.40
C VAL A 176 -6.37 -1.62 -13.17
N TRP A 177 -6.80 -2.60 -13.92
CA TRP A 177 -8.06 -2.59 -14.67
C TRP A 177 -9.31 -2.42 -13.78
N ALA A 178 -9.22 -2.77 -12.47
CA ALA A 178 -10.33 -2.70 -11.51
C ALA A 178 -10.32 -1.42 -10.65
N ILE A 179 -9.19 -0.69 -10.63
CA ILE A 179 -9.03 0.49 -9.76
C ILE A 179 -9.98 1.62 -10.20
N GLY A 180 -10.70 2.18 -9.23
CA GLY A 180 -11.62 3.32 -9.45
C GLY A 180 -12.91 2.99 -10.19
N LYS A 181 -13.14 1.74 -10.61
CA LYS A 181 -14.35 1.33 -11.35
C LYS A 181 -15.44 0.74 -10.47
N GLY A 182 -15.23 0.65 -9.16
CA GLY A 182 -16.18 0.04 -8.23
C GLY A 182 -16.30 -1.49 -8.34
N VAL A 183 -15.55 -2.10 -9.22
CA VAL A 183 -15.49 -3.56 -9.42
C VAL A 183 -14.23 -4.07 -8.74
N SER A 184 -14.34 -5.06 -7.86
CA SER A 184 -13.19 -5.77 -7.31
C SER A 184 -12.88 -7.00 -8.16
N GLN A 185 -11.62 -7.37 -8.21
CA GLN A 185 -11.25 -8.70 -8.69
C GLN A 185 -11.77 -9.76 -7.71
N ASP A 186 -12.16 -10.91 -8.23
CA ASP A 186 -12.53 -12.08 -7.43
C ASP A 186 -11.42 -12.46 -6.44
N LEU A 187 -11.79 -12.91 -5.24
CA LEU A 187 -10.82 -13.27 -4.20
C LEU A 187 -9.89 -14.39 -4.66
N LYS A 188 -10.41 -15.44 -5.31
CA LYS A 188 -9.59 -16.58 -5.76
C LYS A 188 -8.60 -16.17 -6.84
N ALA A 189 -9.03 -15.34 -7.79
CA ALA A 189 -8.14 -14.79 -8.81
C ALA A 189 -7.06 -13.89 -8.18
N SER A 190 -7.42 -13.07 -7.18
CA SER A 190 -6.46 -12.27 -6.42
C SER A 190 -5.45 -13.13 -5.65
N GLN A 191 -5.90 -14.23 -5.04
CA GLN A 191 -5.04 -15.20 -4.36
C GLN A 191 -4.07 -15.88 -5.33
N ALA A 192 -4.51 -16.20 -6.55
CA ALA A 192 -3.64 -16.79 -7.57
C ALA A 192 -2.49 -15.85 -7.96
N ILE A 193 -2.76 -14.56 -8.13
CA ILE A 193 -1.70 -13.57 -8.40
C ILE A 193 -0.79 -13.38 -7.18
N ILE A 194 -1.34 -13.33 -5.99
CA ILE A 194 -0.55 -13.22 -4.75
C ILE A 194 0.34 -14.46 -4.56
N ALA A 195 -0.15 -15.65 -4.89
CA ALA A 195 0.67 -16.86 -4.89
C ALA A 195 1.81 -16.79 -5.93
N LEU A 196 1.54 -16.23 -7.10
CA LEU A 196 2.56 -15.97 -8.12
C LEU A 196 3.66 -15.01 -7.62
N ILE A 197 3.28 -13.92 -6.95
CA ILE A 197 4.23 -12.98 -6.32
C ILE A 197 5.05 -13.70 -5.23
N ARG A 198 4.41 -14.53 -4.40
CA ARG A 198 5.10 -15.35 -3.38
C ARG A 198 6.09 -16.32 -3.99
N PHE A 199 5.71 -16.99 -5.07
CA PHE A 199 6.60 -17.89 -5.82
C PHE A 199 7.82 -17.12 -6.34
N TRP A 200 7.64 -15.94 -6.94
CA TRP A 200 8.75 -15.10 -7.40
C TRP A 200 9.68 -14.72 -6.23
N LEU A 201 9.11 -14.31 -5.09
CA LEU A 201 9.87 -13.96 -3.88
C LEU A 201 10.68 -15.16 -3.36
N SER A 202 10.11 -16.37 -3.35
CA SER A 202 10.79 -17.58 -2.89
C SER A 202 12.00 -17.93 -3.77
N ARG A 203 11.85 -17.78 -5.08
CA ARG A 203 12.93 -18.02 -6.06
C ARG A 203 14.03 -16.95 -5.96
N ARG A 204 13.68 -15.73 -5.61
CA ARG A 204 14.61 -14.58 -5.60
C ARG A 204 15.31 -14.39 -4.27
N PHE A 205 14.64 -14.62 -3.15
CA PHE A 205 15.10 -14.30 -1.79
C PHE A 205 15.00 -15.47 -0.80
N GLY A 206 14.48 -16.60 -1.23
CA GLY A 206 14.27 -17.78 -0.39
C GLY A 206 12.93 -17.80 0.35
N GLU A 207 12.54 -19.00 0.79
CA GLU A 207 11.23 -19.28 1.40
C GLU A 207 10.96 -18.47 2.67
N ALA A 208 11.97 -18.24 3.50
CA ALA A 208 11.83 -17.50 4.75
C ALA A 208 11.37 -16.07 4.48
N ILE A 209 11.94 -15.38 3.49
CA ILE A 209 11.53 -14.04 3.10
C ILE A 209 10.16 -14.06 2.43
N ALA A 210 9.95 -14.97 1.50
CA ALA A 210 8.68 -15.12 0.82
C ALA A 210 7.49 -15.33 1.78
N LYS A 211 7.68 -16.11 2.85
CA LYS A 211 6.66 -16.37 3.86
C LYS A 211 6.33 -15.15 4.72
N HIS A 212 7.30 -14.32 5.04
CA HIS A 212 7.14 -13.23 6.02
C HIS A 212 6.93 -11.84 5.41
N LEU A 213 7.30 -11.63 4.12
CA LEU A 213 7.08 -10.37 3.45
C LEU A 213 5.57 -10.14 3.26
N PRO A 214 5.01 -9.03 3.79
CA PRO A 214 3.58 -8.79 3.65
C PRO A 214 3.18 -8.53 2.20
N ILE A 215 2.15 -9.22 1.72
CA ILE A 215 1.51 -8.96 0.43
C ILE A 215 0.06 -8.58 0.71
N LEU A 216 -0.34 -7.41 0.23
CA LEU A 216 -1.64 -6.80 0.43
C LEU A 216 -2.42 -6.78 -0.89
N TYR A 217 -3.74 -6.68 -0.79
CA TYR A 217 -4.61 -6.43 -1.94
C TYR A 217 -4.92 -4.92 -2.06
N GLY A 218 -4.75 -4.34 -3.23
CA GLY A 218 -4.89 -2.92 -3.53
C GLY A 218 -5.93 -2.58 -4.61
N GLY A 219 -6.82 -3.49 -4.93
CA GLY A 219 -7.94 -3.22 -5.85
C GLY A 219 -9.08 -2.43 -5.20
N SER A 220 -10.27 -2.49 -5.79
CA SER A 220 -11.45 -1.79 -5.29
C SER A 220 -11.96 -2.44 -3.99
N VAL A 221 -11.54 -1.88 -2.84
CA VAL A 221 -11.95 -2.33 -1.49
C VAL A 221 -13.01 -1.38 -0.93
N ASN A 222 -14.11 -1.95 -0.42
CA ASN A 222 -15.22 -1.25 0.20
C ASN A 222 -15.78 -2.03 1.40
N HIS A 223 -16.84 -1.52 2.06
CA HIS A 223 -17.44 -2.18 3.22
C HIS A 223 -18.03 -3.57 2.91
N GLN A 224 -18.41 -3.85 1.67
CA GLN A 224 -19.05 -5.12 1.29
C GLN A 224 -18.03 -6.26 1.17
N ASN A 225 -16.81 -5.97 0.66
CA ASN A 225 -15.81 -6.99 0.33
C ASN A 225 -14.59 -7.04 1.28
N ILE A 226 -14.40 -6.04 2.15
CA ILE A 226 -13.19 -5.96 3.00
C ILE A 226 -13.02 -7.17 3.92
N LYS A 227 -14.11 -7.69 4.50
CA LYS A 227 -14.04 -8.88 5.37
C LYS A 227 -13.56 -10.11 4.60
N GLU A 228 -14.01 -10.28 3.37
CA GLU A 228 -13.62 -11.38 2.49
C GLU A 228 -12.11 -11.38 2.24
N PHE A 229 -11.55 -10.26 1.78
CA PHE A 229 -10.09 -10.14 1.59
C PHE A 229 -9.30 -10.32 2.89
N LEU A 230 -9.78 -9.75 4.00
CA LEU A 230 -9.11 -9.89 5.29
C LEU A 230 -9.25 -11.28 5.92
N SER A 231 -10.21 -12.12 5.50
CA SER A 231 -10.33 -13.50 5.98
C SER A 231 -9.28 -14.43 5.34
N SER A 232 -8.79 -14.10 4.15
CA SER A 232 -7.77 -14.89 3.46
C SER A 232 -6.47 -14.96 4.24
N LYS A 233 -5.89 -16.16 4.36
CA LYS A 233 -4.58 -16.39 5.00
C LYS A 233 -3.43 -15.83 4.16
N ASP A 234 -3.59 -15.78 2.85
CA ASP A 234 -2.56 -15.38 1.89
C ASP A 234 -2.42 -13.87 1.76
N ILE A 235 -3.48 -13.12 2.14
CA ILE A 235 -3.54 -11.65 2.06
C ILE A 235 -3.24 -11.06 3.43
N ASN A 236 -2.15 -10.32 3.54
CA ASN A 236 -1.70 -9.74 4.81
C ASN A 236 -2.39 -8.41 5.17
N GLY A 237 -3.23 -7.88 4.30
CA GLY A 237 -3.96 -6.64 4.50
C GLY A 237 -4.50 -6.05 3.21
N VAL A 238 -4.96 -4.82 3.26
CA VAL A 238 -5.53 -4.10 2.11
C VAL A 238 -5.01 -2.67 2.02
N LEU A 239 -4.84 -2.17 0.78
CA LEU A 239 -4.67 -0.76 0.46
C LEU A 239 -6.00 -0.23 -0.07
N ILE A 240 -6.58 0.73 0.64
CA ILE A 240 -7.91 1.29 0.39
C ILE A 240 -7.74 2.66 -0.26
N GLY A 241 -8.21 2.81 -1.48
CA GLY A 241 -8.17 4.06 -2.24
C GLY A 241 -9.40 4.95 -1.98
N SER A 242 -10.29 5.09 -2.95
CA SER A 242 -11.43 6.03 -2.93
C SER A 242 -12.35 5.92 -1.71
N ALA A 243 -12.54 4.73 -1.17
CA ALA A 243 -13.31 4.53 0.07
C ALA A 243 -12.65 5.18 1.30
N SER A 244 -11.35 5.47 1.27
CA SER A 244 -10.59 6.04 2.39
C SER A 244 -10.99 7.47 2.75
N THR A 245 -11.53 8.22 1.81
CA THR A 245 -11.91 9.64 1.97
C THR A 245 -13.41 9.88 1.98
N ASN A 246 -14.20 8.87 1.66
CA ASN A 246 -15.66 8.90 1.82
C ASN A 246 -16.02 8.57 3.28
N LYS A 247 -16.45 9.56 4.07
CA LYS A 247 -16.73 9.41 5.50
C LYS A 247 -17.81 8.37 5.80
N ILE A 248 -18.82 8.24 4.94
CA ILE A 248 -19.90 7.27 5.10
C ILE A 248 -19.37 5.86 4.88
N GLU A 249 -18.67 5.66 3.78
CA GLU A 249 -18.07 4.37 3.41
C GLU A 249 -17.03 3.93 4.43
N LEU A 250 -16.17 4.85 4.86
CA LEU A 250 -15.17 4.61 5.91
C LEU A 250 -15.81 4.17 7.23
N SER A 251 -16.91 4.83 7.64
CA SER A 251 -17.66 4.44 8.84
C SER A 251 -18.27 3.05 8.72
N LYS A 252 -18.79 2.68 7.53
CA LYS A 252 -19.28 1.32 7.27
C LYS A 252 -18.16 0.28 7.34
N ILE A 253 -16.99 0.58 6.73
CA ILE A 253 -15.81 -0.27 6.83
C ILE A 253 -15.42 -0.51 8.29
N PHE A 254 -15.31 0.54 9.09
CA PHE A 254 -14.95 0.40 10.50
C PHE A 254 -15.98 -0.36 11.33
N LYS A 255 -17.27 -0.10 11.10
CA LYS A 255 -18.34 -0.89 11.75
C LYS A 255 -18.20 -2.38 11.42
N GLN A 256 -18.00 -2.72 10.16
CA GLN A 256 -17.78 -4.11 9.72
C GLN A 256 -16.61 -4.80 10.45
N LEU A 257 -15.52 -4.06 10.69
CA LEU A 257 -14.29 -4.60 11.28
C LEU A 257 -14.29 -4.60 12.82
N THR A 258 -15.15 -3.81 13.45
CA THR A 258 -15.22 -3.65 14.91
C THR A 258 -16.40 -4.35 15.57
N THR A 259 -17.48 -4.66 14.84
CA THR A 259 -18.54 -5.55 15.31
C THR A 259 -18.00 -6.98 15.43
N ASN A 260 -18.07 -7.51 16.65
CA ASN A 260 -17.88 -8.94 16.87
C ASN A 260 -19.12 -9.66 16.28
N ASN A 261 -18.90 -10.55 15.34
CA ASN A 261 -19.88 -11.60 15.05
C ASN A 261 -19.69 -12.67 16.08
#